data_c81babdec16eb8198020d1a1bac83e57
#
_entry.id   c81babdec16eb8198020d1a1bac83e57
#
_cell.length_a   1.000
_cell.length_b   1.000
_cell.length_c   1.000
_cell.angle_alpha   90.00
_cell.angle_beta   90.00
_cell.angle_gamma   90.00
#
_symmetry.space_group_name_H-M   'P 1'
#
loop_
_entity.id
_entity.type
_entity.pdbx_description
1 polymer ?
#
loop_
_entity_poly.entity_id
_entity_poly.type
_entity_poly.pdbx_seq_one_letter_code
_entity_poly.pdbx_strand_id
1 'polypeptide(L)'
;MGRTYHDSIGYDAAQAAEPGGIMNQRFVALLFVVVMGVAPGVAAAQDLPRVKPDAVGLSSERLERITKWLGSEIEQNKIPGAVLLIARHGKIAYFEALGKRDPASGAPMTRDTIFRIYSMSKPVTTVAAMMLVEEGRISLGDPIAKYMPAFAKMNVGVEKGDALELSPAKAPITVQDLMRHSSGFTYGFFGSSLVKKAYLEADLGNADLSNTDLIERIARLPLAYQPGTTWEYSHSTDVLGRLVEVVSGQTLHQFEKARLLDRLGMPDTSFYVTDPARQARVAEPFKDDRTIGIGVEFNDPRVPRRAESGGGGMVSTAADYARFLQMLLNGGTLDGRRYLGPRTVAYMASDHLGSRVVPGPLYLPGDGYGFGLGFAVRREVGLASYQGEAGDYFWGGAGGTYFWVDPKTDMFVVFMMQSPKQRVPVRAVLRNMTYGAVLK
;
A
#
# COMPACT_ATOMS: atom_id res chain seq x y z
N MET A 1 49.07 39.51 -21.51
CA MET A 1 49.37 38.88 -22.80
C MET A 1 48.11 38.06 -23.13
N GLY A 2 47.13 38.45 -23.85
CA GLY A 2 47.01 39.25 -25.06
C GLY A 2 46.96 38.33 -26.28
N ARG A 3 45.74 37.99 -26.76
CA ARG A 3 45.40 38.04 -28.18
C ARG A 3 43.95 37.63 -28.44
N THR A 4 43.20 38.65 -28.77
CA THR A 4 41.93 38.64 -29.55
C THR A 4 42.18 38.25 -30.99
N TYR A 5 41.19 37.58 -31.64
CA TYR A 5 40.94 37.74 -33.07
C TYR A 5 39.45 37.73 -33.35
N HIS A 6 38.95 38.89 -33.80
CA HIS A 6 37.79 39.11 -34.66
C HIS A 6 38.14 38.66 -36.08
N ASP A 7 37.16 38.17 -36.82
CA ASP A 7 36.83 38.80 -38.10
C ASP A 7 35.46 38.30 -38.65
N SER A 8 34.71 39.25 -39.02
CA SER A 8 33.47 39.33 -39.78
C SER A 8 33.73 39.41 -41.26
N ILE A 9 32.85 38.93 -42.14
CA ILE A 9 32.53 39.36 -43.50
C ILE A 9 31.22 38.65 -43.85
N GLY A 10 30.06 39.23 -44.25
CA GLY A 10 29.88 40.40 -45.12
C GLY A 10 29.00 39.97 -46.28
N TYR A 11 27.81 40.58 -46.35
CA TYR A 11 26.83 40.62 -47.46
C TYR A 11 27.37 40.46 -48.86
N ASP A 12 26.57 39.82 -49.77
CA ASP A 12 26.06 40.59 -50.92
C ASP A 12 24.84 39.92 -51.59
N ALA A 13 23.89 40.76 -51.99
CA ALA A 13 22.70 40.48 -52.78
C ALA A 13 22.93 41.00 -54.22
N ALA A 14 22.50 40.28 -55.22
CA ALA A 14 22.17 40.90 -56.52
C ALA A 14 21.24 40.03 -57.37
N GLN A 15 20.20 40.72 -57.78
CA GLN A 15 19.13 40.42 -58.71
C GLN A 15 19.59 39.96 -60.14
N ALA A 16 18.79 39.17 -60.87
CA ALA A 16 17.99 39.66 -61.99
C ALA A 16 17.61 38.54 -63.01
N ALA A 17 16.37 38.59 -63.41
CA ALA A 17 15.75 38.41 -64.70
C ALA A 17 15.50 37.01 -65.29
N GLU A 18 14.23 36.78 -65.52
CA GLU A 18 13.58 35.83 -66.47
C GLU A 18 13.92 36.20 -67.96
N PRO A 19 13.59 35.39 -68.98
CA PRO A 19 12.30 34.73 -69.20
C PRO A 19 12.27 33.42 -70.00
N GLY A 20 11.14 32.71 -69.87
CA GLY A 20 10.46 32.09 -71.04
C GLY A 20 10.81 30.67 -71.43
N GLY A 21 9.84 29.74 -71.31
CA GLY A 21 9.94 28.48 -72.08
C GLY A 21 9.05 27.35 -71.62
N ILE A 22 7.79 27.33 -72.05
CA ILE A 22 7.00 26.18 -72.51
C ILE A 22 6.83 24.96 -71.62
N MET A 23 5.63 24.83 -71.18
CA MET A 23 4.76 23.78 -70.61
C MET A 23 5.10 22.35 -71.08
N ASN A 24 5.36 21.45 -70.13
CA ASN A 24 5.06 20.03 -70.29
C ASN A 24 4.48 19.48 -68.96
N GLN A 25 3.18 19.24 -68.95
CA GLN A 25 2.44 18.60 -67.85
C GLN A 25 2.88 17.13 -67.76
N ARG A 26 3.64 16.77 -66.73
CA ARG A 26 3.73 15.39 -66.27
C ARG A 26 3.03 15.30 -64.93
N PHE A 27 1.86 14.63 -64.92
CA PHE A 27 1.17 14.24 -63.72
C PHE A 27 2.07 13.38 -62.84
N VAL A 28 2.53 13.90 -61.72
CA VAL A 28 3.13 13.11 -60.63
C VAL A 28 2.00 12.82 -59.66
N ALA A 29 1.48 11.56 -59.73
CA ALA A 29 0.56 11.05 -58.74
C ALA A 29 1.32 10.86 -57.42
N LEU A 30 1.09 11.76 -56.48
CA LEU A 30 1.56 11.60 -55.10
C LEU A 30 0.68 10.53 -54.42
N LEU A 31 1.22 9.34 -54.26
CA LEU A 31 0.61 8.28 -53.45
C LEU A 31 0.74 8.69 -51.96
N PHE A 32 -0.30 9.23 -51.36
CA PHE A 32 -0.38 9.40 -49.90
C PHE A 32 -0.57 8.00 -49.28
N VAL A 33 0.52 7.40 -48.82
CA VAL A 33 0.43 6.25 -47.92
C VAL A 33 -0.04 6.78 -46.56
N VAL A 34 -1.35 6.67 -46.26
CA VAL A 34 -1.88 6.86 -44.93
C VAL A 34 -1.39 5.69 -44.09
N VAL A 35 -0.29 5.85 -43.36
CA VAL A 35 0.08 4.96 -42.29
C VAL A 35 -0.92 5.23 -41.16
N MET A 36 -2.00 4.44 -41.13
CA MET A 36 -2.84 4.34 -39.92
C MET A 36 -1.95 3.78 -38.81
N GLY A 37 -1.40 4.67 -37.99
CA GLY A 37 -0.79 4.31 -36.73
C GLY A 37 -1.87 3.66 -35.86
N VAL A 38 -1.84 2.35 -35.74
CA VAL A 38 -2.57 1.63 -34.70
C VAL A 38 -1.97 2.10 -33.38
N ALA A 39 -2.58 3.11 -32.75
CA ALA A 39 -2.29 3.43 -31.37
C ALA A 39 -2.52 2.14 -30.58
N PRO A 40 -1.54 1.69 -29.77
CA PRO A 40 -1.78 0.53 -28.93
C PRO A 40 -2.96 0.86 -28.01
N GLY A 41 -4.10 0.23 -28.28
CA GLY A 41 -5.28 0.34 -27.46
C GLY A 41 -4.85 0.03 -26.03
N VAL A 42 -5.12 0.96 -25.12
CA VAL A 42 -4.94 0.74 -23.68
C VAL A 42 -5.89 -0.41 -23.33
N ALA A 43 -5.35 -1.61 -23.18
CA ALA A 43 -6.14 -2.75 -22.77
C ALA A 43 -6.87 -2.38 -21.48
N ALA A 44 -8.19 -2.49 -21.46
CA ALA A 44 -8.97 -2.31 -20.24
C ALA A 44 -8.47 -3.32 -19.20
N ALA A 45 -8.44 -2.89 -17.95
CA ALA A 45 -8.08 -3.79 -16.87
C ALA A 45 -9.06 -4.98 -16.85
N GLN A 46 -8.51 -6.19 -16.94
CA GLN A 46 -9.30 -7.42 -16.96
C GLN A 46 -9.32 -8.06 -15.56
N ASP A 47 -10.45 -8.62 -15.18
CA ASP A 47 -10.53 -9.44 -13.97
C ASP A 47 -9.52 -10.60 -14.06
N LEU A 48 -8.94 -10.97 -12.92
CA LEU A 48 -8.09 -12.16 -12.87
C LEU A 48 -8.93 -13.39 -13.24
N PRO A 49 -8.43 -14.28 -14.13
CA PRO A 49 -9.19 -15.43 -14.58
C PRO A 49 -9.54 -16.38 -13.43
N ARG A 50 -10.72 -16.97 -13.48
CA ARG A 50 -11.21 -17.94 -12.47
C ARG A 50 -11.06 -19.36 -12.97
N VAL A 51 -10.63 -20.26 -12.10
CA VAL A 51 -10.47 -21.69 -12.40
C VAL A 51 -10.94 -22.53 -11.22
N LYS A 52 -11.15 -23.83 -11.45
CA LYS A 52 -11.33 -24.79 -10.35
C LYS A 52 -10.01 -24.92 -9.57
N PRO A 53 -10.06 -25.08 -8.24
CA PRO A 53 -8.85 -25.20 -7.40
C PRO A 53 -7.87 -26.26 -7.89
N ASP A 54 -8.38 -27.42 -8.28
CA ASP A 54 -7.56 -28.56 -8.72
C ASP A 54 -6.74 -28.24 -9.98
N ALA A 55 -7.20 -27.31 -10.82
CA ALA A 55 -6.48 -26.87 -12.02
C ALA A 55 -5.19 -26.08 -11.72
N VAL A 56 -5.03 -25.64 -10.48
CA VAL A 56 -3.84 -24.91 -9.99
C VAL A 56 -3.19 -25.60 -8.80
N GLY A 57 -3.45 -26.90 -8.61
CA GLY A 57 -2.83 -27.73 -7.57
C GLY A 57 -3.31 -27.41 -6.16
N LEU A 58 -4.56 -26.95 -6.02
CA LEU A 58 -5.23 -26.77 -4.73
C LEU A 58 -6.37 -27.79 -4.58
N SER A 59 -6.51 -28.40 -3.41
CA SER A 59 -7.60 -29.34 -3.14
C SER A 59 -8.93 -28.62 -2.94
N SER A 60 -9.89 -28.85 -3.85
CA SER A 60 -11.25 -28.33 -3.71
C SER A 60 -11.91 -28.76 -2.41
N GLU A 61 -11.74 -30.04 -2.01
CA GLU A 61 -12.27 -30.59 -0.76
C GLU A 61 -11.72 -29.86 0.47
N ARG A 62 -10.41 -29.58 0.48
CA ARG A 62 -9.78 -28.90 1.63
C ARG A 62 -10.13 -27.43 1.70
N LEU A 63 -10.31 -26.77 0.56
CA LEU A 63 -10.82 -25.40 0.52
C LEU A 63 -12.28 -25.30 1.02
N GLU A 64 -13.11 -26.31 0.74
CA GLU A 64 -14.45 -26.39 1.30
C GLU A 64 -14.48 -26.45 2.83
N ARG A 65 -13.43 -26.99 3.47
CA ARG A 65 -13.29 -26.95 4.93
C ARG A 65 -13.13 -25.54 5.45
N ILE A 66 -12.51 -24.63 4.67
CA ILE A 66 -12.41 -23.21 5.04
C ILE A 66 -13.81 -22.57 5.02
N THR A 67 -14.61 -22.86 3.99
CA THR A 67 -16.00 -22.41 3.91
C THR A 67 -16.79 -22.82 5.14
N LYS A 68 -16.71 -24.11 5.52
CA LYS A 68 -17.40 -24.66 6.71
C LYS A 68 -16.91 -24.03 8.01
N TRP A 69 -15.60 -23.85 8.16
CA TRP A 69 -15.02 -23.19 9.34
C TRP A 69 -15.48 -21.75 9.47
N LEU A 70 -15.40 -20.95 8.39
CA LEU A 70 -15.90 -19.57 8.40
C LEU A 70 -17.41 -19.50 8.69
N GLY A 71 -18.20 -20.45 8.12
CA GLY A 71 -19.62 -20.58 8.42
C GLY A 71 -19.87 -20.79 9.91
N SER A 72 -19.11 -21.69 10.57
CA SER A 72 -19.19 -21.93 11.99
C SER A 72 -18.81 -20.69 12.86
N GLU A 73 -17.78 -19.93 12.45
CA GLU A 73 -17.42 -18.68 13.16
C GLU A 73 -18.54 -17.61 13.04
N ILE A 74 -19.24 -17.58 11.90
CA ILE A 74 -20.39 -16.69 11.66
C ILE A 74 -21.61 -17.15 12.49
N GLU A 75 -21.95 -18.43 12.49
CA GLU A 75 -23.06 -19.01 13.27
C GLU A 75 -22.88 -18.80 14.77
N GLN A 76 -21.64 -18.86 15.25
CA GLN A 76 -21.27 -18.57 16.63
C GLN A 76 -21.22 -17.07 16.96
N ASN A 77 -21.57 -16.19 16.02
CA ASN A 77 -21.50 -14.73 16.16
C ASN A 77 -20.12 -14.19 16.54
N LYS A 78 -19.02 -14.87 16.15
CA LYS A 78 -17.66 -14.37 16.38
C LYS A 78 -17.26 -13.33 15.33
N ILE A 79 -17.71 -13.52 14.09
CA ILE A 79 -17.53 -12.57 12.99
C ILE A 79 -18.88 -12.33 12.28
N PRO A 80 -19.16 -11.12 11.77
CA PRO A 80 -20.43 -10.87 11.07
C PRO A 80 -20.47 -11.55 9.70
N GLY A 81 -19.33 -11.63 9.04
CA GLY A 81 -19.13 -12.23 7.73
C GLY A 81 -17.74 -11.92 7.19
N ALA A 82 -17.41 -12.57 6.10
CA ALA A 82 -16.10 -12.43 5.46
C ALA A 82 -16.16 -12.62 3.95
N VAL A 83 -15.14 -12.06 3.27
CA VAL A 83 -14.80 -12.37 1.87
C VAL A 83 -13.39 -12.94 1.84
N LEU A 84 -13.23 -14.11 1.22
CA LEU A 84 -11.94 -14.77 1.03
C LEU A 84 -11.67 -15.01 -0.44
N LEU A 85 -10.48 -14.57 -0.90
CA LEU A 85 -9.99 -14.83 -2.25
C LEU A 85 -8.61 -15.49 -2.15
N ILE A 86 -8.44 -16.62 -2.86
CA ILE A 86 -7.17 -17.33 -3.02
C ILE A 86 -6.86 -17.41 -4.50
N ALA A 87 -5.69 -16.91 -4.89
CA ALA A 87 -5.20 -16.99 -6.26
C ALA A 87 -3.86 -17.72 -6.29
N ARG A 88 -3.66 -18.55 -7.32
CA ARG A 88 -2.43 -19.28 -7.58
C ARG A 88 -2.17 -19.34 -9.09
N HIS A 89 -0.90 -19.19 -9.49
CA HIS A 89 -0.49 -19.19 -10.90
C HIS A 89 -1.26 -18.16 -11.74
N GLY A 90 -1.46 -16.96 -11.18
CA GLY A 90 -2.16 -15.86 -11.84
C GLY A 90 -3.68 -16.05 -11.98
N LYS A 91 -4.29 -17.03 -11.31
CA LYS A 91 -5.69 -17.39 -11.45
C LYS A 91 -6.38 -17.48 -10.09
N ILE A 92 -7.61 -16.95 -10.00
CA ILE A 92 -8.45 -17.06 -8.80
C ILE A 92 -8.99 -18.50 -8.74
N ALA A 93 -8.58 -19.25 -7.72
CA ALA A 93 -8.99 -20.62 -7.46
C ALA A 93 -10.14 -20.72 -6.44
N TYR A 94 -10.25 -19.72 -5.57
CA TYR A 94 -11.29 -19.66 -4.54
C TYR A 94 -11.72 -18.21 -4.34
N PHE A 95 -13.02 -17.94 -4.31
CA PHE A 95 -13.54 -16.60 -4.05
C PHE A 95 -14.95 -16.69 -3.48
N GLU A 96 -15.07 -16.63 -2.15
CA GLU A 96 -16.34 -16.78 -1.45
C GLU A 96 -16.64 -15.58 -0.56
N ALA A 97 -17.93 -15.29 -0.44
CA ALA A 97 -18.49 -14.27 0.45
C ALA A 97 -19.52 -14.96 1.37
N LEU A 98 -19.33 -14.84 2.68
CA LEU A 98 -20.08 -15.57 3.68
C LEU A 98 -20.62 -14.62 4.74
N GLY A 99 -21.83 -14.89 5.25
CA GLY A 99 -22.44 -14.14 6.34
C GLY A 99 -23.04 -12.81 5.93
N LYS A 100 -22.96 -11.82 6.81
CA LYS A 100 -23.59 -10.51 6.66
C LYS A 100 -22.55 -9.42 6.46
N ARG A 101 -22.79 -8.55 5.48
CA ARG A 101 -22.05 -7.31 5.27
C ARG A 101 -22.36 -6.27 6.34
N ASP A 102 -23.62 -6.20 6.72
CA ASP A 102 -24.10 -5.35 7.81
C ASP A 102 -24.99 -6.19 8.75
N PRO A 103 -24.48 -6.51 9.93
CA PRO A 103 -25.24 -7.30 10.90
C PRO A 103 -26.48 -6.57 11.43
N ALA A 104 -26.51 -5.24 11.43
CA ALA A 104 -27.65 -4.47 11.95
C ALA A 104 -28.85 -4.52 11.00
N SER A 105 -28.63 -4.35 9.70
CA SER A 105 -29.67 -4.44 8.66
C SER A 105 -29.92 -5.88 8.18
N GLY A 106 -29.01 -6.81 8.48
CA GLY A 106 -29.07 -8.17 7.97
C GLY A 106 -28.62 -8.32 6.51
N ALA A 107 -28.10 -7.26 5.88
CA ALA A 107 -27.66 -7.26 4.48
C ALA A 107 -26.58 -8.33 4.25
N PRO A 108 -26.72 -9.18 3.20
CA PRO A 108 -25.80 -10.28 2.94
C PRO A 108 -24.42 -9.78 2.52
N MET A 109 -23.37 -10.53 2.86
CA MET A 109 -22.02 -10.35 2.34
C MET A 109 -22.00 -10.67 0.85
N THR A 110 -21.30 -9.86 0.06
CA THR A 110 -21.12 -10.07 -1.39
C THR A 110 -19.64 -9.95 -1.76
N ARG A 111 -19.23 -10.54 -2.88
CA ARG A 111 -17.83 -10.54 -3.33
C ARG A 111 -17.30 -9.14 -3.64
N ASP A 112 -18.18 -8.19 -3.94
CA ASP A 112 -17.90 -6.79 -4.22
C ASP A 112 -18.07 -5.88 -3.00
N THR A 113 -18.21 -6.45 -1.80
CA THR A 113 -18.28 -5.70 -0.54
C THR A 113 -17.02 -4.88 -0.33
N ILE A 114 -17.19 -3.62 0.07
CA ILE A 114 -16.12 -2.66 0.34
C ILE A 114 -15.78 -2.70 1.84
N PHE A 115 -14.50 -2.84 2.14
CA PHE A 115 -13.98 -2.94 3.50
C PHE A 115 -13.04 -1.78 3.82
N ARG A 116 -13.07 -1.28 5.06
CA ARG A 116 -12.00 -0.47 5.61
C ARG A 116 -10.77 -1.36 5.72
N ILE A 117 -9.76 -1.10 4.89
CA ILE A 117 -8.56 -1.95 4.87
C ILE A 117 -7.49 -1.52 5.87
N TYR A 118 -7.67 -0.36 6.50
CA TYR A 118 -6.74 0.18 7.50
C TYR A 118 -5.27 0.00 7.06
N SER A 119 -4.47 -0.69 7.83
CA SER A 119 -3.03 -0.81 7.59
C SER A 119 -2.65 -1.58 6.32
N MET A 120 -3.59 -2.19 5.62
CA MET A 120 -3.34 -2.67 4.25
C MET A 120 -3.20 -1.51 3.25
N SER A 121 -3.47 -0.26 3.64
CA SER A 121 -3.09 0.94 2.88
C SER A 121 -1.57 1.10 2.76
N LYS A 122 -0.80 0.68 3.78
CA LYS A 122 0.66 0.88 3.84
C LYS A 122 1.44 0.33 2.64
N PRO A 123 1.20 -0.90 2.17
CA PRO A 123 1.85 -1.40 0.96
C PRO A 123 1.56 -0.55 -0.28
N VAL A 124 0.34 -0.04 -0.42
CA VAL A 124 -0.08 0.80 -1.56
C VAL A 124 0.70 2.12 -1.54
N THR A 125 0.70 2.81 -0.40
CA THR A 125 1.46 4.06 -0.21
C THR A 125 2.97 3.84 -0.36
N THR A 126 3.49 2.70 0.09
CA THR A 126 4.91 2.37 -0.09
C THR A 126 5.26 2.13 -1.56
N VAL A 127 4.40 1.43 -2.32
CA VAL A 127 4.57 1.27 -3.77
C VAL A 127 4.55 2.63 -4.48
N ALA A 128 3.63 3.53 -4.09
CA ALA A 128 3.58 4.89 -4.63
C ALA A 128 4.89 5.66 -4.39
N ALA A 129 5.45 5.57 -3.19
CA ALA A 129 6.75 6.16 -2.88
C ALA A 129 7.91 5.48 -3.65
N MET A 130 7.87 4.16 -3.82
CA MET A 130 8.89 3.42 -4.58
C MET A 130 8.86 3.75 -6.08
N MET A 131 7.72 4.17 -6.64
CA MET A 131 7.68 4.74 -8.00
C MET A 131 8.53 6.00 -8.08
N LEU A 132 8.46 6.88 -7.08
CA LEU A 132 9.29 8.09 -7.01
C LEU A 132 10.77 7.77 -6.78
N VAL A 133 11.09 6.67 -6.10
CA VAL A 133 12.46 6.16 -5.97
C VAL A 133 12.99 5.71 -7.33
N GLU A 134 12.24 4.93 -8.09
CA GLU A 134 12.64 4.49 -9.45
C GLU A 134 12.79 5.67 -10.43
N GLU A 135 12.03 6.74 -10.23
CA GLU A 135 12.15 7.98 -11.01
C GLU A 135 13.34 8.86 -10.58
N GLY A 136 14.09 8.46 -9.55
CA GLY A 136 15.22 9.24 -9.02
C GLY A 136 14.82 10.54 -8.30
N ARG A 137 13.54 10.71 -7.97
CA ARG A 137 13.01 11.91 -7.31
C ARG A 137 13.21 11.90 -5.79
N ILE A 138 13.31 10.72 -5.20
CA ILE A 138 13.67 10.48 -3.80
C ILE A 138 14.69 9.33 -3.71
N SER A 139 15.51 9.33 -2.65
CA SER A 139 16.39 8.22 -2.33
C SER A 139 16.04 7.66 -0.96
N LEU A 140 16.19 6.34 -0.79
CA LEU A 140 15.89 5.69 0.50
C LEU A 140 16.77 6.21 1.64
N GLY A 141 18.01 6.61 1.34
CA GLY A 141 18.93 7.19 2.32
C GLY A 141 18.73 8.67 2.59
N ASP A 142 17.86 9.36 1.84
CA ASP A 142 17.63 10.79 2.06
C ASP A 142 17.02 11.04 3.43
N PRO A 143 17.52 12.03 4.20
CA PRO A 143 16.82 12.55 5.35
C PRO A 143 15.45 13.11 4.93
N ILE A 144 14.39 12.75 5.64
CA ILE A 144 13.04 13.27 5.32
C ILE A 144 12.95 14.79 5.47
N ALA A 145 13.82 15.37 6.29
CA ALA A 145 13.96 16.82 6.46
C ALA A 145 14.33 17.55 5.17
N LYS A 146 14.95 16.89 4.18
CA LYS A 146 15.21 17.42 2.85
C LYS A 146 13.92 17.85 2.14
N TYR A 147 12.84 17.14 2.39
CA TYR A 147 11.53 17.34 1.78
C TYR A 147 10.53 18.04 2.71
N MET A 148 10.67 17.79 4.01
CA MET A 148 9.80 18.29 5.08
C MET A 148 10.67 18.88 6.21
N PRO A 149 11.06 20.16 6.14
CA PRO A 149 12.00 20.79 7.07
C PRO A 149 11.59 20.73 8.56
N ALA A 150 10.30 20.55 8.85
CA ALA A 150 9.79 20.39 10.22
C ALA A 150 10.44 19.21 10.97
N PHE A 151 10.99 18.22 10.27
CA PHE A 151 11.68 17.06 10.86
C PHE A 151 13.21 17.24 11.01
N ALA A 152 13.74 18.44 10.77
CA ALA A 152 15.19 18.66 10.83
C ALA A 152 15.79 18.55 12.24
N LYS A 153 14.99 18.83 13.27
CA LYS A 153 15.44 18.83 14.68
C LYS A 153 14.46 18.04 15.54
N MET A 154 14.58 16.71 15.48
CA MET A 154 13.75 15.84 16.29
C MET A 154 14.38 15.54 17.65
N ASN A 155 13.54 15.34 18.65
CA ASN A 155 13.93 14.88 19.97
C ASN A 155 13.34 13.50 20.26
N VAL A 156 14.08 12.70 21.02
CA VAL A 156 13.62 11.40 21.55
C VAL A 156 13.18 11.60 22.99
N GLY A 157 12.02 11.08 23.34
CA GLY A 157 11.53 11.06 24.72
C GLY A 157 12.25 10.01 25.55
N VAL A 158 12.78 10.42 26.69
CA VAL A 158 13.44 9.55 27.67
C VAL A 158 12.63 9.62 28.97
N GLU A 159 12.04 8.49 29.35
CA GLU A 159 11.24 8.41 30.57
C GLU A 159 12.12 8.28 31.81
N LYS A 160 11.93 9.14 32.80
CA LYS A 160 12.57 9.10 34.11
C LYS A 160 11.51 9.18 35.20
N GLY A 161 11.06 8.01 35.66
CA GLY A 161 9.88 7.93 36.53
C GLY A 161 8.66 8.51 35.82
N ASP A 162 7.98 9.46 36.42
CA ASP A 162 6.79 10.12 35.86
C ASP A 162 7.12 11.32 34.95
N ALA A 163 8.41 11.61 34.70
CA ALA A 163 8.84 12.72 33.87
C ALA A 163 9.29 12.24 32.48
N LEU A 164 8.95 13.03 31.46
CA LEU A 164 9.44 12.85 30.09
C LEU A 164 10.53 13.90 29.79
N GLU A 165 11.77 13.46 29.71
CA GLU A 165 12.87 14.31 29.27
C GLU A 165 13.07 14.20 27.75
N LEU A 166 13.54 15.26 27.12
CA LEU A 166 13.81 15.28 25.69
C LEU A 166 15.32 15.25 25.45
N SER A 167 15.75 14.34 24.58
CA SER A 167 17.13 14.22 24.12
C SER A 167 17.18 14.37 22.61
N PRO A 168 18.14 15.11 22.02
CA PRO A 168 18.25 15.21 20.57
C PRO A 168 18.36 13.85 19.88
N ALA A 169 17.71 13.71 18.72
CA ALA A 169 17.93 12.54 17.86
C ALA A 169 19.39 12.52 17.38
N LYS A 170 20.03 11.33 17.47
CA LYS A 170 21.44 11.14 17.11
C LYS A 170 21.69 11.02 15.61
N ALA A 171 20.64 10.72 14.85
CA ALA A 171 20.66 10.60 13.39
C ALA A 171 19.37 11.18 12.79
N PRO A 172 19.40 11.65 11.55
CA PRO A 172 18.18 12.05 10.86
C PRO A 172 17.30 10.83 10.55
N ILE A 173 16.00 11.04 10.50
CA ILE A 173 15.05 10.04 10.00
C ILE A 173 15.22 9.95 8.48
N THR A 174 15.39 8.75 7.93
CA THR A 174 15.49 8.52 6.49
C THR A 174 14.15 8.07 5.88
N VAL A 175 14.02 8.17 4.55
CA VAL A 175 12.88 7.64 3.80
C VAL A 175 12.73 6.12 4.04
N GLN A 176 13.86 5.38 4.09
CA GLN A 176 13.85 3.95 4.40
C GLN A 176 13.29 3.67 5.80
N ASP A 177 13.63 4.50 6.79
CA ASP A 177 13.12 4.34 8.16
C ASP A 177 11.60 4.49 8.24
N LEU A 178 10.99 5.35 7.40
CA LEU A 178 9.53 5.44 7.29
C LEU A 178 8.94 4.14 6.76
N MET A 179 9.51 3.57 5.68
CA MET A 179 8.97 2.39 5.01
C MET A 179 9.10 1.11 5.83
N ARG A 180 10.12 1.02 6.70
CA ARG A 180 10.40 -0.14 7.55
C ARG A 180 10.07 0.04 9.02
N HIS A 181 9.38 1.14 9.40
CA HIS A 181 9.00 1.45 10.79
C HIS A 181 10.16 1.55 11.79
N SER A 182 11.30 2.08 11.38
CA SER A 182 12.44 2.37 12.28
C SER A 182 12.71 3.88 12.45
N SER A 183 11.72 4.72 12.13
CA SER A 183 11.84 6.18 12.20
C SER A 183 11.92 6.73 13.64
N GLY A 184 11.52 5.94 14.63
CA GLY A 184 11.34 6.37 16.01
C GLY A 184 9.94 6.94 16.32
N PHE A 185 9.09 7.19 15.33
CA PHE A 185 7.68 7.51 15.58
C PHE A 185 6.94 6.33 16.24
N THR A 186 5.77 6.60 16.82
CA THR A 186 4.90 5.59 17.41
C THR A 186 3.43 5.86 17.09
N TYR A 187 2.54 4.96 17.54
CA TYR A 187 1.11 5.19 17.67
C TYR A 187 0.73 5.32 19.13
N GLY A 188 -0.05 6.35 19.50
CA GLY A 188 -0.50 6.56 20.86
C GLY A 188 -1.45 5.49 21.39
N PHE A 189 -2.19 4.83 20.52
CA PHE A 189 -3.23 3.85 20.88
C PHE A 189 -2.73 2.41 21.05
N PHE A 190 -1.42 2.15 20.94
CA PHE A 190 -0.81 0.85 21.18
C PHE A 190 0.13 0.89 22.39
N GLY A 191 -0.29 0.29 23.50
CA GLY A 191 0.48 0.27 24.74
C GLY A 191 0.46 1.61 25.50
N SER A 192 1.25 1.71 26.56
CA SER A 192 1.32 2.89 27.45
C SER A 192 2.78 3.30 27.64
N SER A 193 3.08 4.56 27.40
CA SER A 193 4.30 5.26 27.76
C SER A 193 4.01 6.75 27.75
N LEU A 194 4.85 7.57 28.35
CA LEU A 194 4.68 9.04 28.33
C LEU A 194 4.75 9.59 26.91
N VAL A 195 5.59 9.01 26.04
CA VAL A 195 5.63 9.37 24.63
C VAL A 195 4.32 9.00 23.95
N LYS A 196 3.80 7.78 24.15
CA LYS A 196 2.52 7.34 23.56
C LYS A 196 1.35 8.19 24.05
N LYS A 197 1.37 8.60 25.32
CA LYS A 197 0.38 9.53 25.87
C LYS A 197 0.40 10.87 25.13
N ALA A 198 1.59 11.43 24.85
CA ALA A 198 1.71 12.66 24.06
C ALA A 198 1.13 12.52 22.65
N TYR A 199 1.31 11.37 21.99
CA TYR A 199 0.69 11.09 20.68
C TYR A 199 -0.84 10.97 20.76
N LEU A 200 -1.35 10.40 21.85
CA LEU A 200 -2.80 10.27 22.07
C LEU A 200 -3.44 11.65 22.30
N GLU A 201 -2.79 12.49 23.12
CA GLU A 201 -3.24 13.86 23.45
C GLU A 201 -3.13 14.83 22.24
N ALA A 202 -2.30 14.53 21.26
CA ALA A 202 -2.12 15.36 20.06
C ALA A 202 -3.30 15.34 19.08
N ASP A 203 -4.34 14.55 19.35
CA ASP A 203 -5.56 14.46 18.52
C ASP A 203 -5.26 14.28 17.02
N LEU A 204 -4.39 13.32 16.71
CA LEU A 204 -3.96 13.01 15.35
C LEU A 204 -5.08 12.39 14.50
N GLY A 205 -6.16 11.96 15.12
CA GLY A 205 -7.36 11.42 14.47
C GLY A 205 -8.42 12.46 14.10
N ASN A 206 -8.18 13.74 14.37
CA ASN A 206 -9.14 14.82 14.09
C ASN A 206 -9.49 14.89 12.58
N ALA A 207 -10.79 14.91 12.29
CA ALA A 207 -11.30 14.85 10.93
C ALA A 207 -10.99 16.10 10.08
N ASP A 208 -10.74 17.24 10.74
CA ASP A 208 -10.49 18.52 10.08
C ASP A 208 -9.03 18.74 9.69
N LEU A 209 -8.12 17.86 10.14
CA LEU A 209 -6.71 17.94 9.77
C LEU A 209 -6.52 17.57 8.29
N SER A 210 -5.78 18.38 7.56
CA SER A 210 -5.17 17.97 6.30
C SER A 210 -3.92 17.10 6.56
N ASN A 211 -3.39 16.43 5.52
CA ASN A 211 -2.10 15.73 5.67
C ASN A 211 -0.98 16.67 6.12
N THR A 212 -0.98 17.92 5.68
CA THR A 212 -0.02 18.93 6.15
C THR A 212 -0.16 19.17 7.64
N ASP A 213 -1.37 19.47 8.13
CA ASP A 213 -1.64 19.73 9.54
C ASP A 213 -1.26 18.52 10.43
N LEU A 214 -1.63 17.32 9.97
CA LEU A 214 -1.30 16.06 10.65
C LEU A 214 0.21 15.90 10.82
N ILE A 215 0.96 16.09 9.75
CA ILE A 215 2.42 15.91 9.76
C ILE A 215 3.14 17.00 10.54
N GLU A 216 2.66 18.23 10.52
CA GLU A 216 3.17 19.30 11.38
C GLU A 216 2.92 19.03 12.86
N ARG A 217 1.77 18.43 13.22
CA ARG A 217 1.52 17.97 14.60
C ARG A 217 2.50 16.87 15.01
N ILE A 218 2.69 15.86 14.14
CA ILE A 218 3.63 14.76 14.39
C ILE A 218 5.07 15.29 14.57
N ALA A 219 5.48 16.26 13.78
CA ALA A 219 6.83 16.83 13.86
C ALA A 219 7.14 17.54 15.21
N ARG A 220 6.11 17.90 15.98
CA ARG A 220 6.26 18.51 17.32
C ARG A 220 6.33 17.47 18.45
N LEU A 221 6.04 16.20 18.16
CA LEU A 221 6.01 15.12 19.14
C LEU A 221 7.40 14.49 19.29
N PRO A 222 7.73 14.00 20.50
CA PRO A 222 8.98 13.27 20.69
C PRO A 222 8.93 11.92 19.98
N LEU A 223 10.08 11.47 19.50
CA LEU A 223 10.25 10.10 19.03
C LEU A 223 10.26 9.14 20.23
N ALA A 224 9.74 7.94 20.07
CA ALA A 224 9.83 6.89 21.08
C ALA A 224 11.20 6.22 21.12
N TYR A 225 11.93 6.22 19.99
CA TYR A 225 13.25 5.60 19.86
C TYR A 225 14.15 6.43 18.96
N GLN A 226 15.45 6.19 19.06
CA GLN A 226 16.42 6.77 18.13
C GLN A 226 16.16 6.26 16.69
N PRO A 227 16.17 7.14 15.67
CA PRO A 227 15.99 6.73 14.28
C PRO A 227 16.97 5.62 13.88
N GLY A 228 16.48 4.62 13.16
CA GLY A 228 17.27 3.50 12.65
C GLY A 228 17.65 2.42 13.67
N THR A 229 17.12 2.47 14.91
CA THR A 229 17.53 1.52 15.97
C THR A 229 16.47 0.50 16.35
N THR A 230 15.21 0.86 16.34
CA THR A 230 14.12 0.03 16.85
C THR A 230 12.96 0.00 15.89
N TRP A 231 12.44 -1.19 15.62
CA TRP A 231 11.18 -1.34 14.90
C TRP A 231 10.02 -1.00 15.85
N GLU A 232 9.32 0.06 15.55
CA GLU A 232 8.12 0.49 16.29
C GLU A 232 7.02 0.84 15.31
N TYR A 233 5.89 0.17 15.44
CA TYR A 233 4.74 0.41 14.57
C TYR A 233 4.15 1.80 14.80
N SER A 234 3.97 2.59 13.73
CA SER A 234 3.85 4.03 13.89
C SER A 234 3.18 4.75 12.73
N HIS A 235 3.02 6.07 12.89
CA HIS A 235 2.62 7.02 11.85
C HIS A 235 3.63 7.18 10.70
N SER A 236 4.68 6.37 10.64
CA SER A 236 5.70 6.46 9.57
C SER A 236 5.13 6.51 8.17
N THR A 237 4.09 5.70 7.88
CA THR A 237 3.51 5.66 6.54
C THR A 237 2.57 6.84 6.27
N ASP A 238 2.01 7.49 7.29
CA ASP A 238 1.31 8.77 7.13
C ASP A 238 2.30 9.86 6.71
N VAL A 239 3.48 9.90 7.36
CA VAL A 239 4.60 10.79 6.99
C VAL A 239 5.10 10.47 5.57
N LEU A 240 5.19 9.19 5.19
CA LEU A 240 5.56 8.76 3.84
C LEU A 240 4.52 9.22 2.80
N GLY A 241 3.22 9.14 3.11
CA GLY A 241 2.16 9.67 2.25
C GLY A 241 2.32 11.17 2.00
N ARG A 242 2.62 11.94 3.05
CA ARG A 242 2.90 13.38 2.89
C ARG A 242 4.17 13.63 2.05
N LEU A 243 5.19 12.80 2.18
CA LEU A 243 6.38 12.89 1.34
C LEU A 243 6.05 12.69 -0.14
N VAL A 244 5.17 11.73 -0.46
CA VAL A 244 4.65 11.55 -1.83
C VAL A 244 3.96 12.82 -2.32
N GLU A 245 3.12 13.47 -1.50
CA GLU A 245 2.45 14.72 -1.86
C GLU A 245 3.44 15.85 -2.13
N VAL A 246 4.41 16.06 -1.24
CA VAL A 246 5.42 17.13 -1.38
C VAL A 246 6.24 16.96 -2.66
N VAL A 247 6.66 15.71 -2.94
CA VAL A 247 7.50 15.42 -4.10
C VAL A 247 6.71 15.42 -5.39
N SER A 248 5.46 14.94 -5.39
CA SER A 248 4.63 14.87 -6.60
C SER A 248 3.94 16.18 -6.94
N GLY A 249 3.63 17.01 -5.96
CA GLY A 249 2.78 18.19 -6.09
C GLY A 249 1.27 17.87 -6.18
N GLN A 250 0.88 16.63 -5.88
CA GLN A 250 -0.49 16.13 -5.91
C GLN A 250 -0.92 15.67 -4.51
N THR A 251 -2.24 15.56 -4.24
CA THR A 251 -2.66 14.86 -3.03
C THR A 251 -2.27 13.39 -3.14
N LEU A 252 -2.18 12.70 -1.99
CA LEU A 252 -1.82 11.28 -1.98
C LEU A 252 -2.80 10.46 -2.83
N HIS A 253 -4.10 10.72 -2.66
CA HIS A 253 -5.13 10.05 -3.47
C HIS A 253 -5.01 10.34 -4.97
N GLN A 254 -4.78 11.59 -5.35
CA GLN A 254 -4.60 11.93 -6.77
C GLN A 254 -3.42 11.19 -7.38
N PHE A 255 -2.28 11.14 -6.68
CA PHE A 255 -1.11 10.43 -7.15
C PHE A 255 -1.35 8.91 -7.27
N GLU A 256 -1.84 8.29 -6.19
CA GLU A 256 -2.11 6.85 -6.16
C GLU A 256 -3.18 6.45 -7.18
N LYS A 257 -4.26 7.23 -7.28
CA LYS A 257 -5.32 7.00 -8.25
C LYS A 257 -4.79 7.01 -9.68
N ALA A 258 -4.11 8.07 -10.09
CA ALA A 258 -3.64 8.24 -11.46
C ALA A 258 -2.52 7.28 -11.85
N ARG A 259 -1.62 6.98 -10.90
CA ARG A 259 -0.40 6.22 -11.18
C ARG A 259 -0.54 4.72 -10.91
N LEU A 260 -1.42 4.33 -9.99
CA LEU A 260 -1.53 2.95 -9.51
C LEU A 260 -2.96 2.41 -9.62
N LEU A 261 -3.95 2.99 -8.92
CA LEU A 261 -5.25 2.37 -8.74
C LEU A 261 -6.06 2.27 -10.05
N ASP A 262 -6.22 3.37 -10.79
CA ASP A 262 -6.96 3.36 -12.08
C ASP A 262 -6.26 2.43 -13.09
N ARG A 263 -4.93 2.46 -13.12
CA ARG A 263 -4.15 1.64 -14.04
C ARG A 263 -4.18 0.16 -13.71
N LEU A 264 -4.30 -0.19 -12.42
CA LEU A 264 -4.50 -1.55 -11.95
C LEU A 264 -5.96 -2.01 -12.09
N GLY A 265 -6.91 -1.13 -12.41
CA GLY A 265 -8.33 -1.46 -12.43
C GLY A 265 -8.88 -1.76 -11.04
N MET A 266 -8.61 -0.87 -10.09
CA MET A 266 -9.04 -0.94 -8.69
C MET A 266 -10.07 0.16 -8.40
N PRO A 267 -11.28 0.14 -9.04
CA PRO A 267 -12.23 1.23 -8.97
C PRO A 267 -12.84 1.43 -7.58
N ASP A 268 -12.85 0.41 -6.74
CA ASP A 268 -13.42 0.44 -5.40
C ASP A 268 -12.38 0.72 -4.30
N THR A 269 -11.14 1.01 -4.70
CA THR A 269 -10.06 1.38 -3.77
C THR A 269 -9.88 2.90 -3.74
N SER A 270 -10.09 3.47 -2.58
CA SER A 270 -10.02 4.93 -2.36
C SER A 270 -9.90 5.24 -0.86
N PHE A 271 -9.74 6.53 -0.50
CA PHE A 271 -9.78 6.94 0.91
C PHE A 271 -11.22 7.10 1.43
N TYR A 272 -12.19 7.38 0.54
CA TYR A 272 -13.58 7.62 0.90
C TYR A 272 -14.53 7.02 -0.13
N VAL A 273 -15.73 6.70 0.31
CA VAL A 273 -16.82 6.19 -0.53
C VAL A 273 -17.89 7.27 -0.63
N THR A 274 -17.77 8.14 -1.62
CA THR A 274 -18.70 9.28 -1.81
C THR A 274 -19.90 8.94 -2.70
N ASP A 275 -19.80 7.94 -3.56
CA ASP A 275 -20.90 7.47 -4.41
C ASP A 275 -21.94 6.71 -3.58
N PRO A 276 -23.23 7.15 -3.55
CA PRO A 276 -24.29 6.49 -2.79
C PRO A 276 -24.48 5.00 -3.13
N ALA A 277 -24.35 4.61 -4.39
CA ALA A 277 -24.46 3.22 -4.81
C ALA A 277 -23.34 2.35 -4.22
N ARG A 278 -22.14 2.90 -4.09
CA ARG A 278 -20.99 2.23 -3.46
C ARG A 278 -21.09 2.24 -1.95
N GLN A 279 -21.66 3.29 -1.33
CA GLN A 279 -21.85 3.39 0.12
C GLN A 279 -22.66 2.22 0.68
N ALA A 280 -23.67 1.76 -0.06
CA ALA A 280 -24.49 0.61 0.32
C ALA A 280 -23.69 -0.71 0.37
N ARG A 281 -22.48 -0.78 -0.23
CA ARG A 281 -21.61 -1.94 -0.25
C ARG A 281 -20.58 -1.98 0.88
N VAL A 282 -20.52 -0.95 1.74
CA VAL A 282 -19.54 -0.87 2.83
C VAL A 282 -19.90 -1.86 3.94
N ALA A 283 -18.91 -2.66 4.34
CA ALA A 283 -19.06 -3.62 5.45
C ALA A 283 -19.05 -2.93 6.81
N GLU A 284 -19.90 -3.43 7.73
CA GLU A 284 -19.97 -2.97 9.11
C GLU A 284 -19.59 -4.07 10.09
N PRO A 285 -18.92 -3.74 11.21
CA PRO A 285 -18.67 -4.67 12.30
C PRO A 285 -19.92 -4.89 13.17
N PHE A 286 -19.86 -5.83 14.10
CA PHE A 286 -20.82 -5.87 15.21
C PHE A 286 -20.74 -4.57 16.01
N LYS A 287 -21.88 -4.20 16.62
CA LYS A 287 -22.01 -2.94 17.38
C LYS A 287 -20.99 -2.84 18.53
N ASP A 288 -20.68 -3.96 19.16
CA ASP A 288 -19.74 -4.07 20.29
C ASP A 288 -18.29 -4.42 19.86
N ASP A 289 -18.00 -4.46 18.56
CA ASP A 289 -16.68 -4.76 18.01
C ASP A 289 -16.19 -3.63 17.08
N ARG A 290 -16.21 -2.38 17.58
CA ARG A 290 -15.85 -1.18 16.81
C ARG A 290 -14.54 -0.53 17.24
N THR A 291 -13.85 -1.08 18.23
CA THR A 291 -12.62 -0.50 18.79
C THR A 291 -11.38 -1.17 18.18
N ILE A 292 -10.49 -0.38 17.63
CA ILE A 292 -9.23 -0.85 16.99
C ILE A 292 -7.98 -0.59 17.82
N GLY A 293 -8.09 0.18 18.89
CA GLY A 293 -7.03 0.54 19.84
C GLY A 293 -7.57 1.41 20.97
N ILE A 294 -6.72 1.85 21.89
CA ILE A 294 -7.13 2.68 23.03
C ILE A 294 -7.71 4.01 22.52
N GLY A 295 -8.99 4.23 22.75
CA GLY A 295 -9.67 5.47 22.35
C GLY A 295 -9.89 5.63 20.84
N VAL A 296 -9.67 4.59 20.02
CA VAL A 296 -9.81 4.65 18.56
C VAL A 296 -10.92 3.71 18.11
N GLU A 297 -11.96 4.27 17.53
CA GLU A 297 -13.08 3.55 16.95
C GLU A 297 -12.99 3.50 15.40
N PHE A 298 -13.86 2.66 14.83
CA PHE A 298 -14.05 2.62 13.39
C PHE A 298 -14.50 3.98 12.84
N ASN A 299 -13.79 4.47 11.82
CA ASN A 299 -14.24 5.63 11.06
C ASN A 299 -15.36 5.25 10.08
N ASP A 300 -16.21 6.19 9.75
CA ASP A 300 -17.15 6.03 8.64
C ASP A 300 -16.49 6.49 7.33
N PRO A 301 -16.23 5.60 6.37
CA PRO A 301 -15.61 5.96 5.11
C PRO A 301 -16.56 6.69 4.15
N ARG A 302 -17.86 6.77 4.49
CA ARG A 302 -18.84 7.53 3.70
C ARG A 302 -18.72 9.04 3.96
N VAL A 303 -18.05 9.42 5.06
CA VAL A 303 -17.79 10.80 5.44
C VAL A 303 -16.35 11.18 5.02
N PRO A 304 -16.17 12.01 4.00
CA PRO A 304 -14.86 12.47 3.59
C PRO A 304 -14.14 13.23 4.72
N ARG A 305 -12.85 12.98 4.86
CA ARG A 305 -11.96 13.72 5.75
C ARG A 305 -10.94 14.48 4.91
N ARG A 306 -10.33 15.51 5.47
CA ARG A 306 -9.28 16.26 4.80
C ARG A 306 -7.96 15.50 4.73
N ALA A 307 -7.68 14.64 5.72
CA ALA A 307 -6.48 13.80 5.72
C ALA A 307 -6.70 12.52 4.93
N GLU A 308 -5.77 12.24 4.03
CA GLU A 308 -5.64 10.99 3.28
C GLU A 308 -4.54 10.16 3.94
N SER A 309 -4.91 9.39 5.01
CA SER A 309 -3.94 8.63 5.79
C SER A 309 -3.30 7.50 4.97
N GLY A 310 -2.06 7.66 4.56
CA GLY A 310 -1.29 6.61 3.89
C GLY A 310 -1.06 5.39 4.77
N GLY A 311 -1.12 5.57 6.09
CA GLY A 311 -0.98 4.50 7.08
C GLY A 311 -2.24 3.68 7.32
N GLY A 312 -3.44 4.15 6.91
CA GLY A 312 -4.64 3.41 7.28
C GLY A 312 -5.97 3.95 6.77
N GLY A 313 -5.98 4.90 5.85
CA GLY A 313 -7.19 5.62 5.44
C GLY A 313 -8.02 4.95 4.34
N MET A 314 -7.51 3.90 3.69
CA MET A 314 -8.17 3.36 2.51
C MET A 314 -9.30 2.37 2.81
N VAL A 315 -10.21 2.31 1.84
CA VAL A 315 -11.15 1.21 1.63
C VAL A 315 -10.78 0.45 0.35
N SER A 316 -11.20 -0.82 0.27
CA SER A 316 -11.00 -1.65 -0.93
C SER A 316 -11.95 -2.85 -0.94
N THR A 317 -12.00 -3.55 -2.06
CA THR A 317 -12.60 -4.89 -2.19
C THR A 317 -11.51 -5.97 -2.27
N ALA A 318 -11.91 -7.24 -2.06
CA ALA A 318 -10.98 -8.35 -2.23
C ALA A 318 -10.48 -8.47 -3.68
N ALA A 319 -11.32 -8.17 -4.66
CA ALA A 319 -10.96 -8.22 -6.08
C ALA A 319 -9.96 -7.13 -6.46
N ASP A 320 -10.18 -5.89 -6.04
CA ASP A 320 -9.24 -4.79 -6.27
C ASP A 320 -7.87 -5.10 -5.64
N TYR A 321 -7.88 -5.49 -4.37
CA TYR A 321 -6.63 -5.78 -3.67
C TYR A 321 -5.89 -6.99 -4.26
N ALA A 322 -6.62 -7.97 -4.80
CA ALA A 322 -6.03 -9.11 -5.52
C ALA A 322 -5.24 -8.66 -6.76
N ARG A 323 -5.69 -7.65 -7.48
CA ARG A 323 -4.95 -7.09 -8.63
C ARG A 323 -3.64 -6.42 -8.19
N PHE A 324 -3.68 -5.70 -7.07
CA PHE A 324 -2.47 -5.14 -6.48
C PHE A 324 -1.47 -6.22 -6.07
N LEU A 325 -1.94 -7.29 -5.42
CA LEU A 325 -1.07 -8.41 -5.04
C LEU A 325 -0.54 -9.19 -6.24
N GLN A 326 -1.36 -9.39 -7.29
CA GLN A 326 -0.89 -10.04 -8.51
C GLN A 326 0.20 -9.21 -9.20
N MET A 327 0.06 -7.89 -9.23
CA MET A 327 1.12 -6.99 -9.74
C MET A 327 2.42 -7.19 -8.97
N LEU A 328 2.38 -7.26 -7.64
CA LEU A 328 3.57 -7.51 -6.82
C LEU A 328 4.15 -8.90 -7.07
N LEU A 329 3.31 -9.96 -7.10
CA LEU A 329 3.74 -11.32 -7.34
C LEU A 329 4.39 -11.49 -8.73
N ASN A 330 3.91 -10.75 -9.72
CA ASN A 330 4.49 -10.70 -11.06
C ASN A 330 5.76 -9.81 -11.16
N GLY A 331 6.35 -9.40 -10.04
CA GLY A 331 7.55 -8.55 -10.04
C GLY A 331 7.29 -7.12 -10.54
N GLY A 332 6.12 -6.57 -10.25
CA GLY A 332 5.77 -5.18 -10.56
C GLY A 332 5.04 -4.96 -11.87
N THR A 333 4.50 -6.01 -12.48
CA THR A 333 3.78 -5.92 -13.77
C THR A 333 2.39 -6.55 -13.70
N LEU A 334 1.42 -5.97 -14.40
CA LEU A 334 0.09 -6.54 -14.60
C LEU A 334 -0.51 -6.01 -15.90
N ASP A 335 -1.25 -6.85 -16.64
CA ASP A 335 -1.94 -6.51 -17.90
C ASP A 335 -1.00 -5.83 -18.93
N GLY A 336 0.23 -6.34 -19.05
CA GLY A 336 1.25 -5.80 -19.95
C GLY A 336 1.83 -4.44 -19.53
N ARG A 337 1.45 -3.90 -18.37
CA ARG A 337 1.97 -2.64 -17.83
C ARG A 337 2.93 -2.89 -16.68
N ARG A 338 4.02 -2.13 -16.69
CA ARG A 338 5.01 -2.10 -15.61
C ARG A 338 4.70 -0.93 -14.67
N TYR A 339 4.59 -1.23 -13.38
CA TYR A 339 4.40 -0.27 -12.27
C TYR A 339 5.70 -0.06 -11.49
N LEU A 340 6.43 -1.15 -11.25
CA LEU A 340 7.75 -1.17 -10.65
C LEU A 340 8.65 -2.15 -11.41
N GLY A 341 9.96 -2.04 -11.25
CA GLY A 341 10.91 -3.03 -11.73
C GLY A 341 10.91 -4.30 -10.87
N PRO A 342 11.21 -5.47 -11.45
CA PRO A 342 11.25 -6.72 -10.70
C PRO A 342 12.31 -6.71 -9.59
N ARG A 343 13.42 -6.01 -9.78
CA ARG A 343 14.44 -5.83 -8.74
C ARG A 343 13.95 -4.95 -7.60
N THR A 344 13.14 -3.93 -7.89
CA THR A 344 12.53 -3.06 -6.87
C THR A 344 11.55 -3.85 -6.01
N VAL A 345 10.67 -4.65 -6.61
CA VAL A 345 9.74 -5.51 -5.85
C VAL A 345 10.49 -6.53 -5.01
N ALA A 346 11.49 -7.21 -5.56
CA ALA A 346 12.33 -8.14 -4.82
C ALA A 346 13.08 -7.45 -3.66
N TYR A 347 13.56 -6.23 -3.87
CA TYR A 347 14.18 -5.44 -2.83
C TYR A 347 13.19 -5.05 -1.74
N MET A 348 11.98 -4.59 -2.09
CA MET A 348 10.93 -4.31 -1.11
C MET A 348 10.59 -5.55 -0.26
N ALA A 349 10.57 -6.74 -0.88
CA ALA A 349 10.26 -8.01 -0.23
C ALA A 349 11.48 -8.67 0.45
N SER A 350 12.59 -7.98 0.61
CA SER A 350 13.73 -8.43 1.42
C SER A 350 13.66 -7.88 2.85
N ASP A 351 14.40 -8.50 3.79
CA ASP A 351 14.50 -7.98 5.15
C ASP A 351 15.37 -6.73 5.21
N HIS A 352 14.80 -5.63 5.66
CA HIS A 352 15.46 -4.33 5.83
C HIS A 352 15.84 -4.00 7.29
N LEU A 353 15.59 -4.90 8.23
CA LEU A 353 15.97 -4.67 9.64
C LEU A 353 17.42 -5.03 9.89
N GLY A 354 17.85 -6.20 9.38
CA GLY A 354 19.19 -6.72 9.62
C GLY A 354 19.48 -6.88 11.12
N SER A 355 20.74 -6.69 11.51
CA SER A 355 21.17 -6.73 12.91
C SER A 355 21.11 -5.37 13.64
N ARG A 356 20.82 -4.28 12.92
CA ARG A 356 20.84 -2.92 13.48
C ARG A 356 19.52 -2.49 14.10
N VAL A 357 18.41 -2.96 13.54
CA VAL A 357 17.07 -2.59 13.99
C VAL A 357 16.52 -3.71 14.83
N VAL A 358 16.40 -3.48 16.12
CA VAL A 358 15.87 -4.48 17.06
C VAL A 358 14.34 -4.41 17.10
N PRO A 359 13.64 -5.53 17.33
CA PRO A 359 12.21 -5.53 17.60
C PRO A 359 11.87 -4.70 18.84
N GLY A 360 10.87 -3.81 18.70
CA GLY A 360 10.28 -3.12 19.85
C GLY A 360 9.31 -4.01 20.62
N PRO A 361 8.76 -3.52 21.75
CA PRO A 361 7.90 -4.31 22.65
C PRO A 361 6.64 -4.89 21.96
N LEU A 362 6.16 -4.23 20.92
CA LEU A 362 5.00 -4.66 20.11
C LEU A 362 5.46 -5.01 18.69
N TYR A 363 6.25 -6.06 18.56
CA TYR A 363 6.72 -6.53 17.26
C TYR A 363 5.62 -7.31 16.54
N LEU A 364 4.79 -6.60 15.78
CA LEU A 364 3.62 -7.17 15.09
C LEU A 364 3.92 -8.21 14.01
N PRO A 365 5.08 -8.20 13.32
CA PRO A 365 5.44 -9.27 12.38
C PRO A 365 5.47 -10.66 13.02
N GLY A 366 5.89 -10.77 14.27
CA GLY A 366 6.02 -12.02 15.00
C GLY A 366 7.33 -12.77 14.72
N ASP A 367 7.46 -13.92 15.36
CA ASP A 367 8.66 -14.76 15.28
C ASP A 367 8.89 -15.29 13.86
N GLY A 368 10.14 -15.34 13.44
CA GLY A 368 10.55 -15.80 12.12
C GLY A 368 10.37 -14.76 11.01
N TYR A 369 9.87 -13.57 11.33
CA TYR A 369 9.72 -12.48 10.37
C TYR A 369 10.71 -11.34 10.63
N GLY A 370 11.19 -10.75 9.53
CA GLY A 370 11.74 -9.42 9.45
C GLY A 370 10.71 -8.45 8.89
N PHE A 371 11.17 -7.30 8.44
CA PHE A 371 10.31 -6.29 7.82
C PHE A 371 10.97 -5.74 6.55
N GLY A 372 10.22 -5.78 5.47
CA GLY A 372 10.59 -5.19 4.19
C GLY A 372 10.21 -3.71 4.11
N LEU A 373 9.91 -3.24 2.91
CA LEU A 373 9.37 -1.90 2.69
C LEU A 373 7.85 -1.99 2.55
N GLY A 374 7.15 -1.70 3.66
CA GLY A 374 5.69 -1.64 3.74
C GLY A 374 4.98 -2.92 4.22
N PHE A 375 5.68 -4.04 4.42
CA PHE A 375 5.11 -5.31 4.90
C PHE A 375 6.14 -6.17 5.63
N ALA A 376 5.68 -7.12 6.44
CA ALA A 376 6.51 -8.14 7.07
C ALA A 376 6.97 -9.18 6.04
N VAL A 377 8.19 -9.69 6.19
CA VAL A 377 8.80 -10.67 5.30
C VAL A 377 9.29 -11.86 6.12
N ARG A 378 8.88 -13.09 5.77
CA ARG A 378 9.32 -14.30 6.47
C ARG A 378 10.79 -14.59 6.17
N ARG A 379 11.57 -14.70 7.22
CA ARG A 379 12.99 -15.07 7.19
C ARG A 379 13.17 -16.56 7.46
N GLU A 380 12.46 -17.06 8.47
CA GLU A 380 12.63 -18.42 8.99
C GLU A 380 11.28 -19.12 9.05
N VAL A 381 11.21 -20.32 8.44
CA VAL A 381 9.96 -21.05 8.26
C VAL A 381 9.40 -21.59 9.57
N GLY A 382 10.25 -22.18 10.41
CA GLY A 382 9.82 -22.94 11.59
C GLY A 382 9.55 -22.13 12.84
N LEU A 383 9.83 -20.82 12.87
CA LEU A 383 9.64 -20.01 14.07
C LEU A 383 8.22 -19.45 14.20
N ALA A 384 7.56 -19.15 13.10
CA ALA A 384 6.16 -18.71 13.15
C ALA A 384 5.24 -19.88 13.51
N SER A 385 4.18 -19.59 14.29
CA SER A 385 3.20 -20.59 14.73
C SER A 385 2.19 -21.02 13.64
N TYR A 386 2.46 -20.69 12.37
CA TYR A 386 1.63 -21.02 11.21
C TYR A 386 2.47 -21.22 9.94
N GLN A 387 1.92 -21.98 9.01
CA GLN A 387 2.59 -22.34 7.77
C GLN A 387 2.90 -21.17 6.85
N GLY A 388 3.91 -21.33 6.00
CA GLY A 388 4.35 -20.39 4.97
C GLY A 388 5.79 -20.72 4.55
N GLU A 389 6.27 -20.02 3.53
CA GLU A 389 7.60 -20.19 2.97
C GLU A 389 8.51 -19.00 3.28
N ALA A 390 9.82 -19.24 3.36
CA ALA A 390 10.78 -18.15 3.47
C ALA A 390 10.69 -17.24 2.24
N GLY A 391 10.50 -15.94 2.48
CA GLY A 391 10.23 -14.93 1.45
C GLY A 391 8.74 -14.64 1.27
N ASP A 392 7.80 -15.34 1.96
CA ASP A 392 6.44 -14.87 2.01
C ASP A 392 6.37 -13.50 2.69
N TYR A 393 5.48 -12.64 2.24
CA TYR A 393 5.26 -11.34 2.87
C TYR A 393 3.79 -11.07 3.09
N PHE A 394 3.49 -10.35 4.16
CA PHE A 394 2.12 -10.10 4.58
C PHE A 394 1.95 -8.78 5.30
N TRP A 395 0.71 -8.32 5.37
CA TRP A 395 0.26 -7.36 6.35
C TRP A 395 -1.24 -7.52 6.62
N GLY A 396 -1.78 -6.71 7.53
CA GLY A 396 -3.21 -6.76 7.84
C GLY A 396 -3.74 -5.46 8.38
N GLY A 397 -5.04 -5.28 8.28
CA GLY A 397 -5.78 -4.13 8.79
C GLY A 397 -6.30 -4.34 10.21
N ALA A 398 -6.36 -3.25 10.97
CA ALA A 398 -6.86 -3.26 12.33
C ALA A 398 -8.32 -3.73 12.44
N GLY A 399 -9.12 -3.53 11.39
CA GLY A 399 -10.50 -3.99 11.30
C GLY A 399 -10.70 -5.48 11.01
N GLY A 400 -9.61 -6.24 10.78
CA GLY A 400 -9.69 -7.68 10.53
C GLY A 400 -9.28 -8.12 9.12
N THR A 401 -9.02 -7.18 8.21
CA THR A 401 -8.52 -7.51 6.87
C THR A 401 -7.09 -8.04 6.92
N TYR A 402 -6.73 -8.91 5.96
CA TYR A 402 -5.44 -9.57 5.94
C TYR A 402 -5.07 -10.03 4.52
N PHE A 403 -3.79 -9.97 4.18
CA PHE A 403 -3.26 -10.60 2.98
C PHE A 403 -1.91 -11.25 3.23
N TRP A 404 -1.55 -12.21 2.41
CA TRP A 404 -0.16 -12.63 2.21
C TRP A 404 0.09 -13.00 0.76
N VAL A 405 1.35 -12.88 0.37
CA VAL A 405 1.87 -13.30 -0.92
C VAL A 405 3.00 -14.29 -0.67
N ASP A 406 2.97 -15.39 -1.34
CA ASP A 406 4.00 -16.43 -1.31
C ASP A 406 4.58 -16.63 -2.72
N PRO A 407 5.73 -16.01 -3.03
CA PRO A 407 6.35 -16.13 -4.34
C PRO A 407 6.81 -17.56 -4.68
N LYS A 408 7.14 -18.39 -3.68
CA LYS A 408 7.60 -19.77 -3.93
C LYS A 408 6.47 -20.68 -4.37
N THR A 409 5.29 -20.51 -3.80
CA THR A 409 4.10 -21.27 -4.19
C THR A 409 3.31 -20.60 -5.30
N ASP A 410 3.78 -19.43 -5.79
CA ASP A 410 3.11 -18.58 -6.77
C ASP A 410 1.63 -18.35 -6.40
N MET A 411 1.42 -17.94 -5.14
CA MET A 411 0.12 -17.83 -4.50
C MET A 411 -0.01 -16.52 -3.72
N PHE A 412 -1.21 -15.97 -3.69
CA PHE A 412 -1.59 -14.96 -2.70
C PHE A 412 -3.00 -15.18 -2.19
N VAL A 413 -3.27 -14.60 -1.04
CA VAL A 413 -4.58 -14.65 -0.39
C VAL A 413 -4.99 -13.25 0.07
N VAL A 414 -6.26 -12.94 -0.12
CA VAL A 414 -6.91 -11.73 0.39
C VAL A 414 -8.08 -12.15 1.26
N PHE A 415 -8.04 -11.77 2.51
CA PHE A 415 -9.12 -12.00 3.47
C PHE A 415 -9.67 -10.69 3.99
N MET A 416 -10.97 -10.50 3.87
CA MET A 416 -11.66 -9.27 4.25
C MET A 416 -12.78 -9.57 5.25
N MET A 417 -12.71 -8.96 6.42
CA MET A 417 -13.78 -8.93 7.42
C MET A 417 -13.73 -7.62 8.20
N GLN A 418 -14.78 -7.31 8.94
CA GLN A 418 -14.80 -6.19 9.89
C GLN A 418 -15.07 -6.74 11.29
N SER A 419 -14.02 -7.27 11.94
CA SER A 419 -14.05 -7.77 13.32
C SER A 419 -12.66 -7.62 13.94
N PRO A 420 -12.38 -6.50 14.62
CA PRO A 420 -11.12 -6.24 15.31
C PRO A 420 -10.75 -7.32 16.34
N LYS A 421 -11.71 -7.82 17.12
CA LYS A 421 -11.48 -8.83 18.15
C LYS A 421 -10.96 -10.15 17.57
N GLN A 422 -11.40 -10.51 16.36
CA GLN A 422 -11.04 -11.79 15.72
C GLN A 422 -9.86 -11.70 14.76
N ARG A 423 -9.26 -10.52 14.56
CA ARG A 423 -8.21 -10.31 13.56
C ARG A 423 -6.97 -11.21 13.74
N VAL A 424 -6.60 -11.53 14.96
CA VAL A 424 -5.40 -12.35 15.25
C VAL A 424 -5.73 -13.85 15.20
N PRO A 425 -6.75 -14.36 15.92
CA PRO A 425 -7.09 -15.78 15.89
C PRO A 425 -7.34 -16.32 14.48
N VAL A 426 -8.06 -15.57 13.65
CA VAL A 426 -8.44 -16.02 12.30
C VAL A 426 -7.21 -16.20 11.38
N ARG A 427 -6.17 -15.39 11.51
CA ARG A 427 -5.01 -15.40 10.59
C ARG A 427 -4.26 -16.72 10.60
N ALA A 428 -3.94 -17.26 11.78
CA ALA A 428 -3.19 -18.50 11.92
C ALA A 428 -3.98 -19.70 11.37
N VAL A 429 -5.27 -19.79 11.73
CA VAL A 429 -6.15 -20.86 11.25
C VAL A 429 -6.27 -20.80 9.73
N LEU A 430 -6.56 -19.62 9.17
CA LEU A 430 -6.71 -19.43 7.73
C LEU A 430 -5.45 -19.82 6.96
N ARG A 431 -4.26 -19.41 7.43
CA ARG A 431 -2.99 -19.81 6.82
C ARG A 431 -2.82 -21.32 6.81
N ASN A 432 -2.97 -21.96 7.96
CA ASN A 432 -2.78 -23.42 8.09
C ASN A 432 -3.75 -24.20 7.19
N MET A 433 -5.02 -23.76 7.10
CA MET A 433 -6.01 -24.41 6.24
C MET A 433 -5.69 -24.19 4.76
N THR A 434 -5.24 -22.98 4.38
CA THR A 434 -4.89 -22.66 2.98
C THR A 434 -3.68 -23.48 2.53
N TYR A 435 -2.58 -23.48 3.31
CA TYR A 435 -1.40 -24.29 2.97
C TYR A 435 -1.71 -25.78 3.01
N GLY A 436 -2.58 -26.22 3.94
CA GLY A 436 -3.07 -27.61 3.96
C GLY A 436 -3.83 -28.02 2.71
N ALA A 437 -4.34 -27.06 1.89
CA ALA A 437 -4.99 -27.33 0.63
C ALA A 437 -4.02 -27.40 -0.57
N VAL A 438 -2.76 -26.99 -0.41
CA VAL A 438 -1.74 -27.07 -1.48
C VAL A 438 -1.36 -28.53 -1.70
N LEU A 439 -1.47 -29.03 -2.94
CA LEU A 439 -1.18 -30.42 -3.31
C LEU A 439 0.23 -30.61 -3.87
N LYS A 440 0.74 -29.61 -4.57
CA LYS A 440 2.07 -29.66 -5.21
C LYS A 440 2.70 -28.27 -5.26
#